data_99a1a2de0fe96357c334f8e9f40d0efc
#
_entry.id   99a1a2de0fe96357c334f8e9f40d0efc
#
_cell.length_a   1.000
_cell.length_b   1.000
_cell.length_c   1.000
_cell.angle_alpha   90.00
_cell.angle_beta   90.00
_cell.angle_gamma   90.00
#
_symmetry.space_group_name_H-M   'P 1'
#
loop_
_entity.id
_entity.type
_entity.pdbx_description
1 polymer ?
#
loop_
_entity_poly.entity_id
_entity_poly.type
_entity_poly.pdbx_seq_one_letter_code
_entity_poly.pdbx_strand_id
1 'polypeptide(L)'
;MQYKKLFALLLALALVCGSLSGCASERQTAPAESTILFTDSLGRTVDIPETLTRVAPSGTVASMFLATIAPEYMTTINATPSSSQYKYLDPRLIDLPTTGQMYGSKSTLNLESILTSGAQVVIDLGDKKDNMAADLDALQRQIGMPVIFIEADLPHMAEAYRTLGKILSGKEARGEELAAFVDETVSLAEENAAKIQDSERISVLYTSGSSGLNTNAKGSIQAQVLDLMGIENAAVVEDVSNKGGGNPINLEQLYRFDPDVILFTADSTYSTAADDEAWQPLRAIEAGRYYEIPSMPYNWLSNPPSLNMLLGVWWLGNLLYPQYYAYDMVEKTQEMFRLLWNYDLTAEDARAMLANSTLKGAS
;
A
#
# COMPACT_ATOMS: atom_id res chain seq x y z
N MET A 1 88.64 -6.53 21.11
CA MET A 1 87.45 -6.10 21.86
C MET A 1 86.39 -5.46 21.00
N GLN A 2 86.71 -5.03 19.80
CA GLN A 2 85.73 -4.40 18.86
C GLN A 2 84.77 -5.36 18.17
N TYR A 3 85.18 -6.59 17.83
CA TYR A 3 84.34 -7.57 17.12
C TYR A 3 83.19 -8.16 17.95
N LYS A 4 83.32 -8.21 19.27
CA LYS A 4 82.23 -8.70 20.14
C LYS A 4 81.10 -7.70 20.28
N LYS A 5 81.35 -6.40 20.11
CA LYS A 5 80.30 -5.35 20.16
C LYS A 5 79.56 -5.31 18.81
N LEU A 6 80.23 -5.60 17.70
CA LEU A 6 79.58 -5.65 16.34
C LEU A 6 78.66 -6.85 16.20
N PHE A 7 79.06 -8.01 16.80
CA PHE A 7 78.23 -9.25 16.75
C PHE A 7 77.00 -9.12 17.68
N ALA A 8 77.13 -8.42 18.78
CA ALA A 8 75.97 -8.16 19.65
C ALA A 8 74.96 -7.17 19.01
N LEU A 9 75.47 -6.20 18.23
CA LEU A 9 74.59 -5.25 17.51
C LEU A 9 73.85 -5.89 16.34
N LEU A 10 74.47 -6.81 15.63
CA LEU A 10 73.85 -7.57 14.56
C LEU A 10 72.83 -8.59 15.06
N LEU A 11 73.03 -9.19 16.24
CA LEU A 11 72.10 -10.10 16.88
C LEU A 11 70.86 -9.37 17.43
N ALA A 12 71.05 -8.16 17.94
CA ALA A 12 69.95 -7.31 18.40
C ALA A 12 69.08 -6.78 17.22
N LEU A 13 69.71 -6.50 16.05
CA LEU A 13 68.97 -6.07 14.88
C LEU A 13 68.16 -7.22 14.26
N ALA A 14 68.66 -8.47 14.32
CA ALA A 14 67.93 -9.66 13.83
C ALA A 14 66.73 -10.03 14.68
N LEU A 15 66.76 -9.71 16.02
CA LEU A 15 65.65 -9.95 16.92
C LEU A 15 64.53 -8.88 16.78
N VAL A 16 64.84 -7.68 16.34
CA VAL A 16 63.84 -6.59 16.10
C VAL A 16 63.13 -6.81 14.75
N CYS A 17 63.76 -7.40 13.75
CA CYS A 17 63.11 -7.74 12.46
C CYS A 17 62.21 -8.97 12.56
N GLY A 18 62.35 -9.83 13.58
CA GLY A 18 61.53 -11.05 13.76
C GLY A 18 60.16 -10.80 14.42
N SER A 19 59.94 -9.62 15.04
CA SER A 19 58.71 -9.27 15.74
C SER A 19 57.74 -8.39 14.96
N LEU A 20 58.03 -8.12 13.65
CA LEU A 20 57.15 -7.42 12.70
C LEU A 20 56.40 -8.33 11.74
N SER A 21 56.45 -9.67 12.00
CA SER A 21 55.43 -10.58 11.40
C SER A 21 54.14 -10.37 12.18
N GLY A 22 53.65 -9.12 12.12
CA GLY A 22 52.38 -8.73 12.65
C GLY A 22 51.28 -9.53 11.97
N CYS A 23 50.40 -10.02 12.79
CA CYS A 23 49.09 -10.52 12.39
C CYS A 23 48.53 -9.64 11.24
N ALA A 24 48.70 -10.07 10.02
CA ALA A 24 47.71 -9.76 8.99
C ALA A 24 46.46 -10.45 9.51
N SER A 25 45.62 -9.72 10.23
CA SER A 25 44.23 -10.05 10.42
C SER A 25 43.71 -10.21 9.00
N GLU A 26 43.62 -11.44 8.52
CA GLU A 26 42.74 -11.75 7.42
C GLU A 26 41.39 -11.16 7.84
N ARG A 27 41.02 -10.01 7.25
CA ARG A 27 39.62 -9.63 7.22
C ARG A 27 38.96 -10.85 6.60
N GLN A 28 38.31 -11.66 7.41
CA GLN A 28 37.31 -12.58 6.94
C GLN A 28 36.30 -11.69 6.23
N THR A 29 36.44 -11.58 4.92
CA THR A 29 35.36 -11.12 4.06
C THR A 29 34.23 -12.07 4.37
N ALA A 30 33.15 -11.55 4.98
CA ALA A 30 31.92 -12.32 5.10
C ALA A 30 31.65 -12.96 3.73
N PRO A 31 31.22 -14.23 3.68
CA PRO A 31 30.87 -14.87 2.42
C PRO A 31 29.96 -13.91 1.65
N ALA A 32 30.28 -13.63 0.39
CA ALA A 32 29.41 -12.84 -0.45
C ALA A 32 28.03 -13.52 -0.42
N GLU A 33 26.99 -12.79 -0.03
CA GLU A 33 25.61 -13.31 -0.04
C GLU A 33 25.34 -13.81 -1.48
N SER A 34 24.84 -15.04 -1.62
CA SER A 34 24.45 -15.58 -2.93
C SER A 34 23.31 -14.72 -3.49
N THR A 35 23.37 -14.43 -4.78
CA THR A 35 22.36 -13.62 -5.47
C THR A 35 21.66 -14.43 -6.56
N ILE A 36 20.44 -14.05 -6.85
CA ILE A 36 19.65 -14.56 -7.98
C ILE A 36 19.30 -13.42 -8.93
N LEU A 37 19.18 -13.71 -10.21
CA LEU A 37 18.69 -12.77 -11.20
C LEU A 37 17.17 -12.70 -11.14
N PHE A 38 16.64 -11.54 -10.82
CA PHE A 38 15.20 -11.25 -10.80
C PHE A 38 14.84 -10.33 -11.96
N THR A 39 13.85 -10.73 -12.77
CA THR A 39 13.30 -9.85 -13.80
C THR A 39 12.04 -9.19 -13.24
N ASP A 40 12.08 -7.88 -13.07
CA ASP A 40 10.98 -7.09 -12.52
C ASP A 40 9.86 -6.80 -13.54
N SER A 41 8.77 -6.20 -13.09
CA SER A 41 7.60 -5.92 -13.94
C SER A 41 7.85 -4.87 -15.04
N LEU A 42 9.01 -4.19 -15.03
CA LEU A 42 9.46 -3.31 -16.11
C LEU A 42 10.37 -4.02 -17.12
N GLY A 43 10.65 -5.33 -16.91
CA GLY A 43 11.58 -6.12 -17.72
C GLY A 43 13.05 -5.86 -17.39
N ARG A 44 13.36 -5.15 -16.29
CA ARG A 44 14.72 -4.96 -15.80
C ARG A 44 15.19 -6.24 -15.10
N THR A 45 16.44 -6.64 -15.37
CA THR A 45 17.07 -7.76 -14.65
C THR A 45 17.97 -7.20 -13.57
N VAL A 46 17.69 -7.57 -12.33
CA VAL A 46 18.37 -7.08 -11.13
C VAL A 46 18.87 -8.24 -10.29
N ASP A 47 20.14 -8.18 -9.86
CA ASP A 47 20.69 -9.12 -8.90
C ASP A 47 20.16 -8.82 -7.51
N ILE A 48 19.39 -9.74 -6.93
CA ILE A 48 18.88 -9.63 -5.57
C ILE A 48 19.44 -10.77 -4.68
N PRO A 49 19.56 -10.58 -3.35
CA PRO A 49 19.97 -11.67 -2.46
C PRO A 49 19.03 -12.88 -2.56
N GLU A 50 19.61 -14.09 -2.61
CA GLU A 50 18.83 -15.34 -2.56
C GLU A 50 18.08 -15.47 -1.23
N THR A 51 18.65 -14.98 -0.14
CA THR A 51 17.98 -14.89 1.17
C THR A 51 17.58 -13.43 1.43
N LEU A 52 16.31 -13.11 1.16
CA LEU A 52 15.78 -11.76 1.31
C LEU A 52 14.85 -11.68 2.52
N THR A 53 15.33 -11.02 3.56
CA THR A 53 14.64 -10.85 4.86
C THR A 53 14.67 -9.42 5.39
N ARG A 54 15.27 -8.48 4.67
CA ARG A 54 15.34 -7.06 5.06
C ARG A 54 15.07 -6.19 3.83
N VAL A 55 13.92 -5.54 3.82
CA VAL A 55 13.46 -4.75 2.67
C VAL A 55 13.04 -3.35 3.09
N ALA A 56 13.25 -2.39 2.20
CA ALA A 56 12.75 -1.03 2.36
C ALA A 56 11.68 -0.75 1.30
N PRO A 57 10.51 -0.23 1.67
CA PRO A 57 9.51 0.23 0.71
C PRO A 57 9.94 1.55 0.06
N SER A 58 9.61 1.73 -1.23
CA SER A 58 9.82 2.99 -1.94
C SER A 58 8.76 4.05 -1.64
N GLY A 59 7.65 3.67 -1.03
CA GLY A 59 6.52 4.56 -0.79
C GLY A 59 5.33 3.86 -0.12
N THR A 60 4.17 4.53 -0.16
CA THR A 60 2.98 4.12 0.60
C THR A 60 2.42 2.77 0.14
N VAL A 61 2.26 2.54 -1.16
CA VAL A 61 1.71 1.28 -1.68
C VAL A 61 2.63 0.12 -1.30
N ALA A 62 3.94 0.27 -1.52
CA ALA A 62 4.92 -0.74 -1.12
C ALA A 62 4.88 -1.03 0.40
N SER A 63 4.77 0.02 1.24
CA SER A 63 4.61 -0.16 2.69
C SER A 63 3.38 -0.97 3.06
N MET A 64 2.25 -0.73 2.40
CA MET A 64 0.99 -1.44 2.66
C MET A 64 1.09 -2.92 2.31
N PHE A 65 1.62 -3.27 1.13
CA PHE A 65 1.81 -4.66 0.72
C PHE A 65 2.78 -5.40 1.65
N LEU A 66 3.94 -4.81 1.91
CA LEU A 66 4.94 -5.42 2.79
C LEU A 66 4.44 -5.60 4.22
N ALA A 67 3.64 -4.66 4.73
CA ALA A 67 3.04 -4.75 6.07
C ALA A 67 2.05 -5.93 6.20
N THR A 68 1.45 -6.42 5.12
CA THR A 68 0.54 -7.56 5.15
C THR A 68 1.22 -8.91 4.94
N ILE A 69 2.31 -8.95 4.15
CA ILE A 69 3.00 -10.20 3.83
C ILE A 69 4.17 -10.50 4.77
N ALA A 70 4.97 -9.50 5.14
CA ALA A 70 6.19 -9.65 5.91
C ALA A 70 6.55 -8.39 6.73
N PRO A 71 5.71 -7.94 7.66
CA PRO A 71 6.00 -6.74 8.47
C PRO A 71 7.33 -6.86 9.22
N GLU A 72 7.75 -8.07 9.60
CA GLU A 72 9.01 -8.33 10.29
C GLU A 72 10.26 -8.18 9.41
N TYR A 73 10.10 -8.11 8.08
CA TYR A 73 11.21 -7.89 7.14
C TYR A 73 11.37 -6.42 6.74
N MET A 74 10.41 -5.58 7.11
CA MET A 74 10.49 -4.15 6.85
C MET A 74 11.56 -3.51 7.73
N THR A 75 12.50 -2.81 7.11
CA THR A 75 13.54 -2.05 7.81
C THR A 75 13.20 -0.57 7.93
N THR A 76 12.26 -0.11 7.13
CA THR A 76 11.73 1.26 7.11
C THR A 76 10.25 1.25 6.76
N ILE A 77 9.59 2.38 6.92
CA ILE A 77 8.22 2.62 6.48
C ILE A 77 8.14 3.96 5.74
N ASN A 78 7.16 4.14 4.86
CA ASN A 78 7.02 5.42 4.14
C ASN A 78 6.71 6.61 5.06
N ALA A 79 5.83 6.42 6.04
CA ALA A 79 5.43 7.42 7.03
C ALA A 79 5.04 6.72 8.34
N THR A 80 5.22 7.39 9.46
CA THR A 80 4.75 6.89 10.75
C THR A 80 3.21 6.78 10.70
N PRO A 81 2.64 5.59 11.01
CA PRO A 81 1.20 5.44 11.09
C PRO A 81 0.59 6.43 12.11
N SER A 82 -0.65 6.83 11.90
CA SER A 82 -1.38 7.65 12.87
C SER A 82 -1.75 6.86 14.13
N SER A 83 -2.00 7.55 15.24
CA SER A 83 -2.41 6.89 16.48
C SER A 83 -3.67 6.02 16.35
N SER A 84 -4.59 6.37 15.46
CA SER A 84 -5.78 5.57 15.14
C SER A 84 -5.45 4.29 14.36
N GLN A 85 -4.38 4.28 13.57
CA GLN A 85 -3.92 3.11 12.82
C GLN A 85 -3.12 2.13 13.69
N TYR A 86 -2.42 2.62 14.74
CA TYR A 86 -1.57 1.80 15.62
C TYR A 86 -2.27 0.56 16.17
N LYS A 87 -3.57 0.70 16.47
CA LYS A 87 -4.37 -0.39 17.00
C LYS A 87 -4.41 -1.61 16.07
N TYR A 88 -4.38 -1.40 14.77
CA TYR A 88 -4.65 -2.41 13.75
C TYR A 88 -3.41 -2.93 13.03
N LEU A 89 -2.31 -2.19 13.10
CA LEU A 89 -1.07 -2.54 12.40
C LEU A 89 -0.11 -3.29 13.33
N ASP A 90 0.81 -4.04 12.71
CA ASP A 90 1.86 -4.71 13.48
C ASP A 90 2.66 -3.69 14.30
N PRO A 91 2.82 -3.89 15.62
CA PRO A 91 3.52 -2.93 16.49
C PRO A 91 4.95 -2.61 16.05
N ARG A 92 5.63 -3.54 15.35
CA ARG A 92 6.98 -3.32 14.82
C ARG A 92 7.07 -2.17 13.82
N LEU A 93 5.97 -1.86 13.13
CA LEU A 93 5.94 -0.79 12.12
C LEU A 93 5.96 0.61 12.72
N ILE A 94 5.60 0.76 14.00
CA ILE A 94 5.41 2.06 14.66
C ILE A 94 6.74 2.79 14.83
N ASP A 95 7.79 2.07 15.18
CA ASP A 95 9.11 2.61 15.50
C ASP A 95 10.10 2.55 14.32
N LEU A 96 9.66 2.12 13.14
CA LEU A 96 10.52 2.06 11.97
C LEU A 96 10.92 3.47 11.49
N PRO A 97 12.18 3.65 11.04
CA PRO A 97 12.59 4.88 10.38
C PRO A 97 11.73 5.17 9.17
N THR A 98 11.37 6.44 8.98
CA THR A 98 10.55 6.84 7.83
C THR A 98 11.40 7.21 6.62
N THR A 99 10.97 6.78 5.44
CA THR A 99 11.67 7.04 4.17
C THR A 99 10.96 8.05 3.26
N GLY A 100 9.70 8.41 3.54
CA GLY A 100 8.90 9.17 2.60
C GLY A 100 8.47 8.32 1.40
N GLN A 101 8.42 8.92 0.21
CA GLN A 101 7.98 8.21 -1.00
C GLN A 101 8.71 8.70 -2.25
N MET A 102 8.97 7.80 -3.19
CA MET A 102 9.63 8.09 -4.45
C MET A 102 8.70 8.83 -5.42
N TYR A 103 7.45 8.42 -5.50
CA TYR A 103 6.45 8.98 -6.40
C TYR A 103 5.30 9.65 -5.66
N GLY A 104 4.55 10.51 -6.36
CA GLY A 104 3.40 11.22 -5.84
C GLY A 104 3.63 12.73 -5.70
N SER A 105 2.59 13.45 -5.23
CA SER A 105 2.61 14.92 -5.14
C SER A 105 3.61 15.49 -4.12
N LYS A 106 4.10 14.65 -3.22
CA LYS A 106 5.09 15.00 -2.19
C LYS A 106 6.22 13.97 -2.21
N SER A 107 6.87 13.82 -3.38
CA SER A 107 8.06 12.97 -3.51
C SER A 107 9.18 13.51 -2.60
N THR A 108 9.52 12.74 -1.56
CA THR A 108 10.49 13.11 -0.51
C THR A 108 11.29 11.91 -0.04
N LEU A 109 11.73 11.04 -0.96
CA LEU A 109 12.43 9.82 -0.56
C LEU A 109 13.74 10.16 0.19
N ASN A 110 13.83 9.69 1.43
CA ASN A 110 15.01 9.88 2.28
C ASN A 110 15.98 8.72 2.09
N LEU A 111 17.00 8.94 1.28
CA LEU A 111 18.01 7.93 0.95
C LEU A 111 18.89 7.57 2.15
N GLU A 112 19.15 8.50 3.06
CA GLU A 112 19.94 8.24 4.26
C GLU A 112 19.23 7.22 5.17
N SER A 113 17.91 7.37 5.36
CA SER A 113 17.12 6.40 6.11
C SER A 113 17.19 5.00 5.48
N ILE A 114 17.14 4.89 4.16
CA ILE A 114 17.28 3.61 3.44
C ILE A 114 18.68 3.03 3.67
N LEU A 115 19.73 3.81 3.43
CA LEU A 115 21.12 3.34 3.54
C LEU A 115 21.50 2.89 4.96
N THR A 116 20.96 3.55 5.98
CA THR A 116 21.26 3.23 7.40
C THR A 116 20.37 2.14 7.97
N SER A 117 19.29 1.78 7.31
CA SER A 117 18.31 0.79 7.79
C SER A 117 18.79 -0.66 7.75
N GLY A 118 19.83 -0.94 6.99
CA GLY A 118 20.30 -2.31 6.75
C GLY A 118 19.44 -3.11 5.77
N ALA A 119 18.62 -2.45 4.96
CA ALA A 119 17.87 -3.10 3.89
C ALA A 119 18.80 -3.78 2.89
N GLN A 120 18.34 -4.89 2.30
CA GLN A 120 19.03 -5.62 1.23
C GLN A 120 18.53 -5.18 -0.14
N VAL A 121 17.25 -4.81 -0.25
CA VAL A 121 16.57 -4.43 -1.49
C VAL A 121 15.56 -3.31 -1.18
N VAL A 122 15.42 -2.36 -2.09
CA VAL A 122 14.28 -1.45 -2.13
C VAL A 122 13.23 -2.04 -3.05
N ILE A 123 11.99 -2.15 -2.55
CA ILE A 123 10.86 -2.67 -3.33
C ILE A 123 9.90 -1.53 -3.62
N ASP A 124 9.63 -1.30 -4.90
CA ASP A 124 8.58 -0.41 -5.36
C ASP A 124 7.37 -1.22 -5.86
N LEU A 125 6.17 -0.83 -5.44
CA LEU A 125 4.91 -1.48 -5.82
C LEU A 125 3.88 -0.42 -6.24
N GLY A 126 3.06 -0.78 -7.21
CA GLY A 126 1.93 0.05 -7.68
C GLY A 126 1.73 -0.04 -9.19
N ASP A 127 1.16 1.02 -9.75
CA ASP A 127 0.94 1.17 -11.18
C ASP A 127 2.23 1.61 -11.92
N LYS A 128 2.39 1.14 -13.14
CA LYS A 128 3.48 1.60 -14.03
C LYS A 128 3.34 3.09 -14.36
N LYS A 129 4.47 3.78 -14.41
CA LYS A 129 4.57 5.19 -14.76
C LYS A 129 5.59 5.39 -15.87
N ASP A 130 5.44 6.50 -16.60
CA ASP A 130 6.42 6.91 -17.61
C ASP A 130 7.82 7.09 -16.98
N ASN A 131 8.84 6.70 -17.70
CA ASN A 131 10.27 6.79 -17.31
C ASN A 131 10.68 6.00 -16.05
N MET A 132 9.78 5.21 -15.46
CA MET A 132 10.00 4.51 -14.20
C MET A 132 11.26 3.62 -14.19
N ALA A 133 11.54 2.90 -15.29
CA ALA A 133 12.75 2.08 -15.38
C ALA A 133 14.03 2.92 -15.21
N ALA A 134 14.10 4.09 -15.86
CA ALA A 134 15.25 4.98 -15.75
C ALA A 134 15.38 5.59 -14.35
N ASP A 135 14.26 5.93 -13.72
CA ASP A 135 14.23 6.49 -12.36
C ASP A 135 14.73 5.46 -11.33
N LEU A 136 14.26 4.21 -11.43
CA LEU A 136 14.69 3.13 -10.53
C LEU A 136 16.16 2.74 -10.75
N ASP A 137 16.65 2.76 -12.00
CA ASP A 137 18.06 2.57 -12.30
C ASP A 137 18.92 3.70 -11.72
N ALA A 138 18.45 4.93 -11.77
CA ALA A 138 19.14 6.07 -11.18
C ALA A 138 19.19 5.93 -9.64
N LEU A 139 18.07 5.57 -9.01
CA LEU A 139 18.01 5.31 -7.58
C LEU A 139 18.97 4.17 -7.18
N GLN A 140 18.93 3.04 -7.88
CA GLN A 140 19.80 1.88 -7.63
C GLN A 140 21.29 2.28 -7.69
N ARG A 141 21.70 3.05 -8.70
CA ARG A 141 23.08 3.55 -8.79
C ARG A 141 23.43 4.50 -7.64
N GLN A 142 22.50 5.34 -7.23
CA GLN A 142 22.72 6.33 -6.17
C GLN A 142 22.91 5.71 -4.81
N ILE A 143 22.13 4.67 -4.49
CA ILE A 143 22.18 4.02 -3.16
C ILE A 143 23.10 2.78 -3.15
N GLY A 144 23.54 2.28 -4.32
CA GLY A 144 24.39 1.09 -4.42
C GLY A 144 23.71 -0.20 -3.93
N MET A 145 22.37 -0.27 -3.98
CA MET A 145 21.54 -1.36 -3.51
C MET A 145 20.52 -1.74 -4.58
N PRO A 146 20.14 -3.02 -4.73
CA PRO A 146 19.10 -3.42 -5.68
C PRO A 146 17.78 -2.67 -5.45
N VAL A 147 17.16 -2.22 -6.55
CA VAL A 147 15.83 -1.60 -6.55
C VAL A 147 14.98 -2.33 -7.58
N ILE A 148 13.89 -2.94 -7.14
CA ILE A 148 12.98 -3.70 -8.01
C ILE A 148 11.59 -3.09 -8.03
N PHE A 149 10.87 -3.30 -9.12
CA PHE A 149 9.46 -2.92 -9.26
C PHE A 149 8.57 -4.15 -9.46
N ILE A 150 7.48 -4.20 -8.73
CA ILE A 150 6.43 -5.20 -8.90
C ILE A 150 5.13 -4.45 -9.20
N GLU A 151 4.55 -4.70 -10.37
CA GLU A 151 3.26 -4.12 -10.73
C GLU A 151 2.17 -4.67 -9.80
N ALA A 152 1.40 -3.78 -9.19
CA ALA A 152 0.47 -4.11 -8.12
C ALA A 152 -0.81 -3.24 -8.15
N ASP A 153 -1.20 -2.78 -9.34
CA ASP A 153 -2.54 -2.26 -9.57
C ASP A 153 -3.59 -3.37 -9.41
N LEU A 154 -4.87 -3.04 -9.41
CA LEU A 154 -5.92 -4.00 -9.08
C LEU A 154 -5.87 -5.30 -9.94
N PRO A 155 -5.65 -5.25 -11.28
CA PRO A 155 -5.50 -6.46 -12.08
C PRO A 155 -4.27 -7.31 -11.78
N HIS A 156 -3.19 -6.72 -11.28
CA HIS A 156 -1.91 -7.40 -11.03
C HIS A 156 -1.67 -7.72 -9.55
N MET A 157 -2.58 -7.35 -8.67
CA MET A 157 -2.40 -7.42 -7.21
C MET A 157 -2.16 -8.85 -6.70
N ALA A 158 -2.88 -9.84 -7.22
CA ALA A 158 -2.69 -11.24 -6.85
C ALA A 158 -1.29 -11.74 -7.25
N GLU A 159 -0.84 -11.44 -8.47
CA GLU A 159 0.50 -11.84 -8.92
C GLU A 159 1.60 -11.06 -8.17
N ALA A 160 1.34 -9.82 -7.76
CA ALA A 160 2.25 -9.08 -6.90
C ALA A 160 2.49 -9.81 -5.56
N TYR A 161 1.44 -10.32 -4.91
CA TYR A 161 1.59 -11.10 -3.69
C TYR A 161 2.31 -12.44 -3.93
N ARG A 162 2.01 -13.15 -5.02
CA ARG A 162 2.75 -14.36 -5.40
C ARG A 162 4.23 -14.08 -5.65
N THR A 163 4.53 -12.99 -6.33
CA THR A 163 5.90 -12.55 -6.59
C THR A 163 6.64 -12.20 -5.30
N LEU A 164 6.02 -11.41 -4.42
CA LEU A 164 6.57 -11.12 -3.10
C LEU A 164 6.79 -12.40 -2.28
N GLY A 165 5.83 -13.34 -2.30
CA GLY A 165 5.96 -14.62 -1.62
C GLY A 165 7.16 -15.43 -2.08
N LYS A 166 7.46 -15.43 -3.40
CA LYS A 166 8.58 -16.14 -4.00
C LYS A 166 9.94 -15.53 -3.65
N ILE A 167 10.04 -14.18 -3.61
CA ILE A 167 11.32 -13.50 -3.37
C ILE A 167 11.64 -13.28 -1.90
N LEU A 168 10.62 -13.14 -1.05
CA LEU A 168 10.80 -12.97 0.40
C LEU A 168 10.94 -14.36 1.06
N SER A 169 12.08 -14.59 1.69
CA SER A 169 12.43 -15.91 2.22
C SER A 169 11.39 -16.45 3.20
N GLY A 170 10.83 -17.64 2.90
CA GLY A 170 9.82 -18.29 3.75
C GLY A 170 8.43 -17.64 3.74
N LYS A 171 8.11 -16.81 2.73
CA LYS A 171 6.81 -16.12 2.61
C LYS A 171 5.91 -16.67 1.49
N GLU A 172 6.30 -17.75 0.83
CA GLU A 172 5.57 -18.30 -0.30
C GLU A 172 4.11 -18.66 0.05
N ALA A 173 3.89 -19.37 1.17
CA ALA A 173 2.54 -19.70 1.63
C ALA A 173 1.69 -18.47 1.98
N ARG A 174 2.32 -17.46 2.59
CA ARG A 174 1.62 -16.21 2.93
C ARG A 174 1.29 -15.39 1.68
N GLY A 175 2.20 -15.35 0.72
CA GLY A 175 1.98 -14.71 -0.58
C GLY A 175 0.79 -15.34 -1.32
N GLU A 176 0.69 -16.68 -1.33
CA GLU A 176 -0.43 -17.37 -1.97
C GLU A 176 -1.76 -17.18 -1.22
N GLU A 177 -1.75 -17.16 0.12
CA GLU A 177 -2.94 -16.87 0.93
C GLU A 177 -3.53 -15.49 0.61
N LEU A 178 -2.67 -14.46 0.53
CA LEU A 178 -3.09 -13.11 0.19
C LEU A 178 -3.53 -12.98 -1.28
N ALA A 179 -2.82 -13.66 -2.18
CA ALA A 179 -3.18 -13.70 -3.59
C ALA A 179 -4.56 -14.37 -3.81
N ALA A 180 -4.84 -15.46 -3.12
CA ALA A 180 -6.13 -16.14 -3.18
C ALA A 180 -7.28 -15.25 -2.72
N PHE A 181 -7.07 -14.44 -1.68
CA PHE A 181 -8.07 -13.45 -1.25
C PHE A 181 -8.31 -12.35 -2.29
N VAL A 182 -7.25 -11.89 -2.98
CA VAL A 182 -7.41 -10.95 -4.09
C VAL A 182 -8.23 -11.58 -5.22
N ASP A 183 -7.86 -12.79 -5.65
CA ASP A 183 -8.55 -13.52 -6.73
C ASP A 183 -10.02 -13.76 -6.38
N GLU A 184 -10.34 -14.19 -5.15
CA GLU A 184 -11.71 -14.35 -4.65
C GLU A 184 -12.48 -13.04 -4.74
N THR A 185 -11.90 -11.94 -4.26
CA THR A 185 -12.56 -10.64 -4.21
C THR A 185 -12.85 -10.09 -5.61
N VAL A 186 -11.86 -10.18 -6.51
CA VAL A 186 -12.01 -9.71 -7.90
C VAL A 186 -13.04 -10.56 -8.64
N SER A 187 -12.93 -11.89 -8.56
CA SER A 187 -13.88 -12.81 -9.18
C SER A 187 -15.32 -12.59 -8.69
N LEU A 188 -15.51 -12.41 -7.38
CA LEU A 188 -16.83 -12.09 -6.80
C LEU A 188 -17.39 -10.79 -7.37
N ALA A 189 -16.55 -9.75 -7.48
CA ALA A 189 -17.00 -8.46 -8.03
C ALA A 189 -17.41 -8.57 -9.49
N GLU A 190 -16.60 -9.23 -10.33
CA GLU A 190 -16.87 -9.43 -11.77
C GLU A 190 -18.12 -10.28 -12.00
N GLU A 191 -18.25 -11.40 -11.28
CA GLU A 191 -19.42 -12.28 -11.38
C GLU A 191 -20.71 -11.59 -10.97
N ASN A 192 -20.67 -10.77 -9.93
CA ASN A 192 -21.84 -10.03 -9.47
C ASN A 192 -22.15 -8.82 -10.37
N ALA A 193 -21.13 -8.12 -10.86
CA ALA A 193 -21.32 -7.05 -11.85
C ALA A 193 -22.04 -7.55 -13.11
N ALA A 194 -21.72 -8.78 -13.56
CA ALA A 194 -22.38 -9.42 -14.70
C ALA A 194 -23.86 -9.77 -14.46
N LYS A 195 -24.31 -9.89 -13.21
CA LYS A 195 -25.72 -10.19 -12.83
C LYS A 195 -26.57 -8.93 -12.73
N ILE A 196 -25.94 -7.75 -12.49
CA ILE A 196 -26.65 -6.47 -12.32
C ILE A 196 -27.20 -6.01 -13.65
N GLN A 197 -28.53 -5.91 -13.76
CA GLN A 197 -29.20 -5.41 -14.94
C GLN A 197 -29.06 -3.89 -15.05
N ASP A 198 -29.14 -3.33 -16.25
CA ASP A 198 -29.02 -1.87 -16.46
C ASP A 198 -30.04 -1.07 -15.62
N SER A 199 -31.25 -1.61 -15.42
CA SER A 199 -32.30 -0.99 -14.58
C SER A 199 -32.01 -1.04 -13.06
N GLU A 200 -31.04 -1.84 -12.63
CA GLU A 200 -30.62 -1.99 -11.22
C GLU A 200 -29.34 -1.21 -10.92
N ARG A 201 -28.70 -0.63 -11.96
CA ARG A 201 -27.46 0.12 -11.78
C ARG A 201 -27.69 1.35 -10.92
N ILE A 202 -26.86 1.47 -9.87
CA ILE A 202 -26.91 2.57 -8.92
C ILE A 202 -25.80 3.55 -9.30
N SER A 203 -26.15 4.83 -9.44
CA SER A 203 -25.18 5.89 -9.66
C SER A 203 -24.61 6.37 -8.33
N VAL A 204 -23.29 6.43 -8.25
CA VAL A 204 -22.55 6.76 -7.03
C VAL A 204 -21.65 7.97 -7.27
N LEU A 205 -21.68 8.93 -6.36
CA LEU A 205 -20.71 10.01 -6.29
C LEU A 205 -19.76 9.76 -5.12
N TYR A 206 -18.47 9.62 -5.40
CA TYR A 206 -17.41 9.56 -4.39
C TYR A 206 -16.88 10.97 -4.13
N THR A 207 -17.01 11.48 -2.92
CA THR A 207 -16.60 12.84 -2.54
C THR A 207 -15.50 12.85 -1.47
N SER A 208 -14.63 13.85 -1.54
CA SER A 208 -13.51 14.03 -0.62
C SER A 208 -13.20 15.50 -0.36
N GLY A 209 -12.31 15.73 0.60
CA GLY A 209 -11.90 17.07 1.06
C GLY A 209 -12.94 17.75 1.92
N SER A 210 -12.54 18.76 2.69
CA SER A 210 -13.35 19.39 3.73
C SER A 210 -14.66 20.04 3.25
N SER A 211 -14.78 20.35 1.96
CA SER A 211 -16.01 20.85 1.35
C SER A 211 -16.85 19.76 0.68
N GLY A 212 -16.33 18.54 0.55
CA GLY A 212 -16.92 17.48 -0.26
C GLY A 212 -16.90 17.73 -1.77
N LEU A 213 -16.25 18.81 -2.22
CA LEU A 213 -16.24 19.23 -3.63
C LEU A 213 -14.99 18.76 -4.40
N ASN A 214 -14.42 17.63 -4.00
CA ASN A 214 -13.48 16.86 -4.82
C ASN A 214 -14.07 15.47 -5.07
N THR A 215 -13.85 14.92 -6.25
CA THR A 215 -14.40 13.62 -6.63
C THR A 215 -13.38 12.77 -7.36
N ASN A 216 -13.46 11.46 -7.18
CA ASN A 216 -12.73 10.49 -8.00
C ASN A 216 -13.61 10.15 -9.21
N ALA A 217 -13.33 10.81 -10.33
CA ALA A 217 -14.12 10.71 -11.54
C ALA A 217 -14.00 9.33 -12.21
N LYS A 218 -14.97 8.99 -13.04
CA LYS A 218 -14.96 7.76 -13.84
C LYS A 218 -13.68 7.64 -14.66
N GLY A 219 -13.04 6.47 -14.58
CA GLY A 219 -11.77 6.18 -15.26
C GLY A 219 -10.52 6.65 -14.48
N SER A 220 -10.66 7.24 -13.29
CA SER A 220 -9.51 7.48 -12.41
C SER A 220 -9.06 6.20 -11.70
N ILE A 221 -7.76 6.10 -11.40
CA ILE A 221 -7.23 4.97 -10.63
C ILE A 221 -7.84 4.85 -9.22
N GLN A 222 -8.37 5.94 -8.68
CA GLN A 222 -9.05 5.96 -7.40
C GLN A 222 -10.52 5.48 -7.47
N ALA A 223 -11.09 5.36 -8.67
CA ALA A 223 -12.46 4.89 -8.89
C ALA A 223 -12.53 3.42 -9.36
N GLN A 224 -11.42 2.71 -9.44
CA GLN A 224 -11.35 1.34 -9.98
C GLN A 224 -12.30 0.36 -9.29
N VAL A 225 -12.60 0.53 -8.00
CA VAL A 225 -13.59 -0.32 -7.30
C VAL A 225 -14.98 -0.16 -7.91
N LEU A 226 -15.40 1.06 -8.25
CA LEU A 226 -16.70 1.29 -8.89
C LEU A 226 -16.75 0.64 -10.27
N ASP A 227 -15.67 0.81 -11.05
CA ASP A 227 -15.57 0.24 -12.40
C ASP A 227 -15.58 -1.30 -12.36
N LEU A 228 -14.80 -1.93 -11.45
CA LEU A 228 -14.75 -3.38 -11.25
C LEU A 228 -16.14 -3.96 -10.91
N MET A 229 -16.89 -3.27 -10.06
CA MET A 229 -18.20 -3.71 -9.59
C MET A 229 -19.35 -3.36 -10.56
N GLY A 230 -19.06 -2.72 -11.69
CA GLY A 230 -20.10 -2.26 -12.64
C GLY A 230 -21.02 -1.17 -12.07
N ILE A 231 -20.56 -0.44 -11.04
CA ILE A 231 -21.30 0.66 -10.42
C ILE A 231 -21.14 1.90 -11.29
N GLU A 232 -22.22 2.64 -11.51
CA GLU A 232 -22.17 3.86 -12.29
C GLU A 232 -21.50 4.97 -11.48
N ASN A 233 -20.33 5.44 -11.92
CA ASN A 233 -19.72 6.63 -11.34
C ASN A 233 -20.38 7.88 -11.93
N ALA A 234 -21.10 8.63 -11.10
CA ALA A 234 -21.85 9.83 -11.50
C ALA A 234 -20.92 10.98 -11.95
N ALA A 235 -19.66 10.98 -11.45
CA ALA A 235 -18.69 12.02 -11.80
C ALA A 235 -18.02 11.72 -13.15
N VAL A 236 -18.60 12.21 -14.23
CA VAL A 236 -18.00 12.17 -15.58
C VAL A 236 -17.46 13.56 -15.90
N VAL A 237 -16.14 13.66 -16.11
CA VAL A 237 -15.42 14.89 -16.41
C VAL A 237 -14.56 14.73 -17.66
N GLU A 238 -14.17 15.85 -18.32
CA GLU A 238 -13.33 15.80 -19.51
C GLU A 238 -11.88 15.39 -19.17
N ASP A 239 -11.31 16.04 -18.15
CA ASP A 239 -9.94 15.80 -17.71
C ASP A 239 -9.91 15.02 -16.39
N VAL A 240 -9.65 13.72 -16.47
CA VAL A 240 -9.61 12.84 -15.32
C VAL A 240 -8.31 12.98 -14.55
N SER A 241 -8.41 13.32 -13.28
CA SER A 241 -7.25 13.42 -12.38
C SER A 241 -6.95 12.07 -11.71
N ASN A 242 -5.71 11.60 -11.85
CA ASN A 242 -5.16 10.47 -11.08
C ASN A 242 -4.36 10.91 -9.83
N LYS A 243 -4.51 12.16 -9.39
CA LYS A 243 -3.91 12.67 -8.17
C LYS A 243 -4.79 12.31 -6.97
N GLY A 244 -4.17 12.09 -5.81
CA GLY A 244 -4.87 11.66 -4.59
C GLY A 244 -5.99 12.59 -4.09
N GLY A 245 -6.05 13.87 -4.57
CA GLY A 245 -7.16 14.78 -4.30
C GLY A 245 -8.33 14.69 -5.28
N GLY A 246 -8.21 13.86 -6.34
CA GLY A 246 -9.24 13.74 -7.38
C GLY A 246 -9.42 15.00 -8.23
N ASN A 247 -10.62 15.15 -8.78
CA ASN A 247 -11.06 16.31 -9.56
C ASN A 247 -11.84 17.29 -8.68
N PRO A 248 -11.48 18.57 -8.62
CA PRO A 248 -12.35 19.59 -8.01
C PRO A 248 -13.61 19.76 -8.85
N ILE A 249 -14.77 19.87 -8.19
CA ILE A 249 -16.06 20.13 -8.80
C ILE A 249 -16.70 21.37 -8.16
N ASN A 250 -17.63 21.98 -8.87
CA ASN A 250 -18.45 23.07 -8.35
C ASN A 250 -19.89 22.58 -8.08
N LEU A 251 -20.72 23.43 -7.46
CA LEU A 251 -22.10 23.09 -7.11
C LEU A 251 -22.97 22.81 -8.37
N GLU A 252 -22.72 23.49 -9.49
CA GLU A 252 -23.46 23.23 -10.71
C GLU A 252 -23.19 21.81 -11.24
N GLN A 253 -21.92 21.38 -11.20
CA GLN A 253 -21.53 20.00 -11.56
C GLN A 253 -22.13 18.99 -10.58
N LEU A 254 -22.07 19.27 -9.28
CA LEU A 254 -22.67 18.44 -8.24
C LEU A 254 -24.16 18.21 -8.47
N TYR A 255 -24.92 19.26 -8.74
CA TYR A 255 -26.35 19.16 -9.03
C TYR A 255 -26.66 18.47 -10.38
N ARG A 256 -25.76 18.57 -11.33
CA ARG A 256 -25.90 17.86 -12.62
C ARG A 256 -25.64 16.37 -12.46
N PHE A 257 -24.74 15.98 -11.59
CA PHE A 257 -24.47 14.56 -11.32
C PHE A 257 -25.64 13.90 -10.60
N ASP A 258 -26.26 14.57 -9.65
CA ASP A 258 -27.41 14.12 -8.85
C ASP A 258 -27.48 12.59 -8.67
N PRO A 259 -26.54 12.00 -7.92
CA PRO A 259 -26.35 10.54 -7.82
C PRO A 259 -27.49 9.89 -7.00
N ASP A 260 -27.61 8.55 -7.13
CA ASP A 260 -28.48 7.76 -6.24
C ASP A 260 -27.88 7.59 -4.84
N VAL A 261 -26.55 7.60 -4.73
CA VAL A 261 -25.81 7.42 -3.49
C VAL A 261 -24.59 8.34 -3.47
N ILE A 262 -24.31 8.93 -2.31
CA ILE A 262 -23.11 9.72 -2.07
C ILE A 262 -22.23 9.01 -1.04
N LEU A 263 -20.94 8.87 -1.36
CA LEU A 263 -19.91 8.32 -0.48
C LEU A 263 -18.95 9.45 -0.09
N PHE A 264 -18.85 9.71 1.19
CA PHE A 264 -17.99 10.74 1.76
C PHE A 264 -16.74 10.13 2.37
N THR A 265 -15.57 10.72 2.14
CA THR A 265 -14.39 10.39 2.94
C THR A 265 -14.54 10.94 4.38
N ALA A 266 -13.79 10.37 5.33
CA ALA A 266 -13.86 10.76 6.74
C ALA A 266 -13.47 12.23 7.00
N ASP A 267 -12.71 12.85 6.10
CA ASP A 267 -12.33 14.27 6.15
C ASP A 267 -13.31 15.21 5.42
N SER A 268 -14.46 14.69 5.00
CA SER A 268 -15.47 15.40 4.21
C SER A 268 -16.69 15.85 5.04
N THR A 269 -17.76 16.22 4.36
CA THR A 269 -18.96 16.87 4.93
C THR A 269 -20.05 15.90 5.37
N TYR A 270 -19.76 14.60 5.53
CA TYR A 270 -20.76 13.58 5.91
C TYR A 270 -21.68 14.00 7.05
N SER A 271 -21.10 14.51 8.15
CA SER A 271 -21.84 14.84 9.37
C SER A 271 -22.73 16.07 9.24
N THR A 272 -22.50 16.92 8.26
CA THR A 272 -23.22 18.19 8.04
C THR A 272 -24.04 18.21 6.76
N ALA A 273 -23.85 17.25 5.86
CA ALA A 273 -24.46 17.24 4.52
C ALA A 273 -26.00 17.33 4.55
N ALA A 274 -26.66 16.74 5.54
CA ALA A 274 -28.12 16.81 5.66
C ALA A 274 -28.65 18.20 6.04
N ASP A 275 -27.82 19.01 6.73
CA ASP A 275 -28.18 20.34 7.20
C ASP A 275 -27.59 21.46 6.32
N ASP A 276 -26.74 21.12 5.34
CA ASP A 276 -26.08 22.07 4.46
C ASP A 276 -26.93 22.36 3.22
N GLU A 277 -27.29 23.64 3.03
CA GLU A 277 -28.13 24.11 1.90
C GLU A 277 -27.54 23.73 0.52
N ALA A 278 -26.23 23.54 0.41
CA ALA A 278 -25.58 23.12 -0.83
C ALA A 278 -25.79 21.61 -1.15
N TRP A 279 -26.04 20.79 -0.13
CA TRP A 279 -26.22 19.34 -0.31
C TRP A 279 -27.68 18.89 -0.26
N GLN A 280 -28.53 19.60 0.48
CA GLN A 280 -29.97 19.30 0.64
C GLN A 280 -30.75 19.06 -0.67
N PRO A 281 -30.49 19.79 -1.78
CA PRO A 281 -31.24 19.57 -3.02
C PRO A 281 -30.97 18.24 -3.72
N LEU A 282 -29.96 17.47 -3.30
CA LEU A 282 -29.60 16.22 -3.94
C LEU A 282 -30.54 15.08 -3.51
N ARG A 283 -31.06 14.30 -4.45
CA ARG A 283 -31.97 13.17 -4.18
C ARG A 283 -31.37 12.14 -3.22
N ALA A 284 -30.05 11.92 -3.26
CA ALA A 284 -29.37 11.01 -2.33
C ALA A 284 -29.43 11.51 -0.88
N ILE A 285 -29.31 12.81 -0.66
CA ILE A 285 -29.43 13.43 0.69
C ILE A 285 -30.87 13.37 1.19
N GLU A 286 -31.84 13.77 0.34
CA GLU A 286 -33.27 13.71 0.68
C GLU A 286 -33.70 12.28 1.04
N ALA A 287 -33.21 11.28 0.31
CA ALA A 287 -33.51 9.88 0.55
C ALA A 287 -32.70 9.25 1.68
N GLY A 288 -31.77 9.97 2.33
CA GLY A 288 -30.87 9.43 3.34
C GLY A 288 -29.84 8.42 2.82
N ARG A 289 -29.61 8.38 1.49
CA ARG A 289 -28.67 7.44 0.84
C ARG A 289 -27.28 8.05 0.69
N TYR A 290 -26.70 8.44 1.79
CA TYR A 290 -25.31 8.93 1.84
C TYR A 290 -24.57 8.30 3.02
N TYR A 291 -23.30 7.97 2.83
CA TYR A 291 -22.54 7.14 3.74
C TYR A 291 -21.10 7.65 3.85
N GLU A 292 -20.50 7.44 5.02
CA GLU A 292 -19.06 7.65 5.19
C GLU A 292 -18.32 6.36 4.79
N ILE A 293 -17.25 6.50 4.02
CA ILE A 293 -16.41 5.38 3.61
C ILE A 293 -15.60 4.92 4.84
N PRO A 294 -15.64 3.62 5.22
CA PRO A 294 -14.79 3.12 6.28
C PRO A 294 -13.32 3.44 5.98
N SER A 295 -12.56 3.89 6.98
CA SER A 295 -11.22 4.47 6.78
C SER A 295 -10.13 3.87 7.67
N MET A 296 -10.40 2.75 8.35
CA MET A 296 -9.42 2.09 9.19
C MET A 296 -8.98 0.75 8.63
N PRO A 297 -7.67 0.44 8.70
CA PRO A 297 -6.57 1.37 8.97
C PRO A 297 -6.30 2.32 7.80
N TYR A 298 -6.90 2.10 6.63
CA TYR A 298 -6.83 2.93 5.42
C TYR A 298 -8.22 3.10 4.83
N ASN A 299 -8.44 4.16 4.02
CA ASN A 299 -9.70 4.34 3.32
C ASN A 299 -10.00 3.15 2.40
N TRP A 300 -11.18 2.54 2.51
CA TRP A 300 -11.49 1.26 1.85
C TRP A 300 -11.71 1.36 0.34
N LEU A 301 -11.90 2.53 -0.22
CA LEU A 301 -12.08 2.67 -1.67
C LEU A 301 -10.82 3.14 -2.40
N SER A 302 -10.04 4.03 -1.77
CA SER A 302 -8.82 4.58 -2.37
C SER A 302 -7.99 5.35 -1.32
N ASN A 303 -6.97 6.11 -1.76
CA ASN A 303 -6.10 6.93 -0.91
C ASN A 303 -5.29 6.15 0.14
N PRO A 304 -4.29 5.40 -0.33
CA PRO A 304 -3.92 5.21 -1.72
C PRO A 304 -4.73 4.10 -2.40
N PRO A 305 -4.81 4.04 -3.75
CA PRO A 305 -5.37 2.89 -4.46
C PRO A 305 -4.43 1.70 -4.29
N SER A 306 -4.80 0.75 -3.42
CA SER A 306 -3.99 -0.40 -3.03
C SER A 306 -4.90 -1.52 -2.48
N LEU A 307 -4.33 -2.45 -1.74
CA LEU A 307 -5.05 -3.60 -1.15
C LEU A 307 -6.31 -3.23 -0.33
N ASN A 308 -6.39 -2.03 0.21
CA ASN A 308 -7.57 -1.51 0.90
C ASN A 308 -8.83 -1.47 0.01
N MET A 309 -8.66 -1.39 -1.31
CA MET A 309 -9.76 -1.47 -2.27
C MET A 309 -10.51 -2.81 -2.20
N LEU A 310 -9.84 -3.89 -1.79
CA LEU A 310 -10.48 -5.18 -1.58
C LEU A 310 -11.58 -5.11 -0.50
N LEU A 311 -11.30 -4.41 0.61
CA LEU A 311 -12.31 -4.18 1.66
C LEU A 311 -13.49 -3.37 1.11
N GLY A 312 -13.18 -2.42 0.24
CA GLY A 312 -14.17 -1.60 -0.46
C GLY A 312 -15.14 -2.40 -1.33
N VAL A 313 -14.65 -3.41 -2.04
CA VAL A 313 -15.50 -4.33 -2.84
C VAL A 313 -16.51 -5.05 -1.96
N TRP A 314 -16.05 -5.65 -0.85
CA TRP A 314 -16.92 -6.37 0.08
C TRP A 314 -17.94 -5.43 0.73
N TRP A 315 -17.49 -4.29 1.25
CA TRP A 315 -18.36 -3.31 1.90
C TRP A 315 -19.39 -2.71 0.94
N LEU A 316 -18.94 -2.19 -0.20
CA LEU A 316 -19.81 -1.47 -1.14
C LEU A 316 -20.80 -2.41 -1.82
N GLY A 317 -20.37 -3.66 -2.08
CA GLY A 317 -21.25 -4.70 -2.57
C GLY A 317 -22.39 -5.01 -1.61
N ASN A 318 -22.09 -5.24 -0.34
CA ASN A 318 -23.11 -5.47 0.68
C ASN A 318 -24.04 -4.26 0.90
N LEU A 319 -23.48 -3.04 0.80
CA LEU A 319 -24.26 -1.81 0.94
C LEU A 319 -25.23 -1.58 -0.21
N LEU A 320 -24.78 -1.75 -1.47
CA LEU A 320 -25.54 -1.36 -2.66
C LEU A 320 -26.35 -2.51 -3.27
N TYR A 321 -25.82 -3.73 -3.19
CA TYR A 321 -26.38 -4.91 -3.82
C TYR A 321 -26.45 -6.11 -2.87
N PRO A 322 -27.15 -6.00 -1.71
CA PRO A 322 -27.17 -7.05 -0.70
C PRO A 322 -27.74 -8.38 -1.20
N GLN A 323 -28.54 -8.37 -2.30
CA GLN A 323 -29.05 -9.59 -2.93
C GLN A 323 -27.96 -10.43 -3.61
N TYR A 324 -26.82 -9.80 -4.01
CA TYR A 324 -25.66 -10.45 -4.64
C TYR A 324 -24.48 -10.59 -3.67
N TYR A 325 -24.47 -9.81 -2.58
CA TYR A 325 -23.42 -9.76 -1.57
C TYR A 325 -24.00 -10.04 -0.18
N ALA A 326 -24.65 -11.24 -0.04
CA ALA A 326 -25.42 -11.62 1.14
C ALA A 326 -24.53 -12.26 2.21
N TYR A 327 -23.90 -11.44 3.07
CA TYR A 327 -23.12 -11.87 4.24
C TYR A 327 -23.23 -10.84 5.36
N ASP A 328 -22.88 -11.24 6.59
CA ASP A 328 -22.74 -10.31 7.71
C ASP A 328 -21.47 -9.48 7.54
N MET A 329 -21.63 -8.17 7.37
CA MET A 329 -20.48 -7.26 7.13
C MET A 329 -19.60 -7.12 8.36
N VAL A 330 -20.11 -7.31 9.57
CA VAL A 330 -19.31 -7.30 10.80
C VAL A 330 -18.38 -8.50 10.84
N GLU A 331 -18.90 -9.69 10.56
CA GLU A 331 -18.11 -10.94 10.49
C GLU A 331 -17.07 -10.87 9.36
N LYS A 332 -17.48 -10.38 8.17
CA LYS A 332 -16.57 -10.21 7.05
C LYS A 332 -15.45 -9.20 7.37
N THR A 333 -15.76 -8.11 8.05
CA THR A 333 -14.74 -7.13 8.49
C THR A 333 -13.73 -7.79 9.45
N GLN A 334 -14.19 -8.58 10.40
CA GLN A 334 -13.32 -9.32 11.32
C GLN A 334 -12.40 -10.31 10.58
N GLU A 335 -12.95 -11.04 9.61
CA GLU A 335 -12.20 -11.95 8.75
C GLU A 335 -11.09 -11.23 7.97
N MET A 336 -11.42 -10.12 7.31
CA MET A 336 -10.48 -9.32 6.53
C MET A 336 -9.36 -8.73 7.41
N PHE A 337 -9.67 -8.26 8.62
CA PHE A 337 -8.67 -7.73 9.53
C PHE A 337 -7.72 -8.81 10.04
N ARG A 338 -8.23 -10.01 10.33
CA ARG A 338 -7.39 -11.15 10.71
C ARG A 338 -6.49 -11.56 9.54
N LEU A 339 -7.04 -11.63 8.34
CA LEU A 339 -6.28 -12.01 7.17
C LEU A 339 -5.20 -10.99 6.84
N LEU A 340 -5.54 -9.71 6.71
CA LEU A 340 -4.60 -8.70 6.19
C LEU A 340 -3.59 -8.22 7.23
N TRP A 341 -4.00 -8.07 8.48
CA TRP A 341 -3.16 -7.47 9.53
C TRP A 341 -2.91 -8.39 10.72
N ASN A 342 -3.35 -9.65 10.67
CA ASN A 342 -3.28 -10.58 11.79
C ASN A 342 -3.85 -9.97 13.09
N TYR A 343 -4.94 -9.21 12.96
CA TYR A 343 -5.59 -8.50 14.04
C TYR A 343 -6.98 -9.06 14.32
N ASP A 344 -7.19 -9.54 15.56
CA ASP A 344 -8.49 -10.03 16.02
C ASP A 344 -9.41 -8.86 16.38
N LEU A 345 -10.08 -8.30 15.36
CA LEU A 345 -11.04 -7.21 15.52
C LEU A 345 -12.27 -7.70 16.30
N THR A 346 -12.68 -6.98 17.34
CA THR A 346 -13.92 -7.30 18.05
C THR A 346 -15.15 -6.94 17.20
N ALA A 347 -16.27 -7.63 17.43
CA ALA A 347 -17.53 -7.30 16.76
C ALA A 347 -18.01 -5.87 17.12
N GLU A 348 -17.69 -5.37 18.32
CA GLU A 348 -17.99 -4.01 18.75
C GLU A 348 -17.19 -2.99 17.95
N ASP A 349 -15.88 -3.20 17.81
CA ASP A 349 -15.01 -2.34 16.98
C ASP A 349 -15.42 -2.35 15.51
N ALA A 350 -15.78 -3.52 14.98
CA ALA A 350 -16.24 -3.64 13.59
C ALA A 350 -17.55 -2.84 13.37
N ARG A 351 -18.52 -2.96 14.31
CA ARG A 351 -19.75 -2.15 14.25
C ARG A 351 -19.47 -0.66 14.37
N ALA A 352 -18.56 -0.26 15.26
CA ALA A 352 -18.16 1.14 15.41
C ALA A 352 -17.52 1.69 14.14
N MET A 353 -16.69 0.89 13.46
CA MET A 353 -16.05 1.25 12.18
C MET A 353 -17.08 1.42 11.05
N LEU A 354 -18.16 0.64 11.07
CA LEU A 354 -19.21 0.62 10.05
C LEU A 354 -20.41 1.54 10.39
N ALA A 355 -20.41 2.24 11.54
CA ALA A 355 -21.57 2.95 12.06
C ALA A 355 -22.17 3.99 11.08
N ASN A 356 -21.31 4.69 10.31
CA ASN A 356 -21.74 5.67 9.31
C ASN A 356 -21.77 5.08 7.88
N SER A 357 -21.51 3.79 7.75
CA SER A 357 -21.21 3.09 6.49
C SER A 357 -22.22 1.98 6.17
N THR A 358 -23.37 1.97 6.85
CA THR A 358 -24.46 0.99 6.67
C THR A 358 -25.78 1.66 6.35
N LEU A 359 -26.73 0.91 5.82
CA LEU A 359 -28.08 1.41 5.53
C LEU A 359 -28.70 2.00 6.78
N LYS A 360 -29.16 3.25 6.72
CA LYS A 360 -29.84 3.92 7.82
C LYS A 360 -31.17 3.21 8.10
N GLY A 361 -31.29 2.67 9.31
CA GLY A 361 -32.48 1.92 9.74
C GLY A 361 -32.37 0.40 9.68
N ALA A 362 -31.27 -0.17 9.27
CA ALA A 362 -30.93 -1.58 9.41
C ALA A 362 -30.18 -1.78 10.75
N SER A 363 -30.91 -1.76 11.88
CA SER A 363 -30.39 -2.08 13.21
C SER A 363 -31.08 -3.32 13.76
#